data_3eccf69c3c204cadcc5452dd2261f252
#
_entry.id   3eccf69c3c204cadcc5452dd2261f252
#
_cell.length_a   1.000
_cell.length_b   1.000
_cell.length_c   1.000
_cell.angle_alpha   90.00
_cell.angle_beta   90.00
_cell.angle_gamma   90.00
#
_symmetry.space_group_name_H-M   'P 1'
#
loop_
_entity.id
_entity.type
_entity.pdbx_description
1 polymer ?
#
loop_
_entity_poly.entity_id
_entity_poly.type
_entity_poly.pdbx_seq_one_letter_code
_entity_poly.pdbx_strand_id
1 'polypeptide(L)'
;METGLSGSNYNEVLLLIMNTNCNYAVGVDIGGSHVCSRVVDLAAPGGTEYPVVETPVDCGAGASAVLAAWTGNIRRAISASGLGQVRNVGLAFPGPFDYERGISLIQGVRKFDRLYGLDVTESLLARLEGAGVEECRYVNDAAAFALGECFCGAASGAGRVMALTLGTGFGSGFVAAGRLLTDAPEVPVHGWVYHLPFEGGIADDAFSTRWFCRRYRAL
;
A
#
# COMPACT_ATOMS: atom_id res chain seq x y z
N MET A 1 -2.59 11.62 -30.03
CA MET A 1 -3.38 10.44 -29.74
C MET A 1 -3.38 10.29 -28.23
N GLU A 2 -4.44 10.79 -27.60
CA GLU A 2 -4.65 10.73 -26.15
C GLU A 2 -5.11 9.32 -25.79
N THR A 3 -4.31 8.60 -25.05
CA THR A 3 -4.76 7.38 -24.36
C THR A 3 -5.31 7.82 -23.01
N GLY A 4 -6.62 8.09 -22.99
CA GLY A 4 -7.36 8.33 -21.74
C GLY A 4 -7.39 7.06 -20.90
N LEU A 5 -6.60 7.01 -19.84
CA LEU A 5 -6.75 6.06 -18.75
C LEU A 5 -7.77 6.64 -17.78
N SER A 6 -8.98 6.13 -17.83
CA SER A 6 -10.12 6.58 -17.02
C SER A 6 -9.90 6.19 -15.55
N GLY A 7 -10.17 7.13 -14.64
CA GLY A 7 -10.13 6.94 -13.17
C GLY A 7 -11.19 5.99 -12.58
N SER A 8 -11.60 4.96 -13.33
CA SER A 8 -12.63 4.00 -12.93
C SER A 8 -12.13 2.85 -12.06
N ASN A 9 -10.82 2.50 -12.12
CA ASN A 9 -10.34 1.21 -11.63
C ASN A 9 -10.22 1.08 -10.12
N TYR A 10 -9.91 2.14 -9.36
CA TYR A 10 -9.81 2.03 -7.90
C TYR A 10 -11.14 1.77 -7.19
N ASN A 11 -12.25 2.23 -7.78
CA ASN A 11 -13.59 2.01 -7.25
C ASN A 11 -14.12 0.60 -7.55
N GLU A 12 -13.72 0.04 -8.68
CA GLU A 12 -14.00 -1.35 -9.00
C GLU A 12 -13.25 -2.31 -8.06
N VAL A 13 -12.05 -1.93 -7.59
CA VAL A 13 -11.29 -2.72 -6.62
C VAL A 13 -12.08 -2.89 -5.32
N LEU A 14 -12.68 -1.83 -4.78
CA LEU A 14 -13.51 -1.94 -3.57
C LEU A 14 -14.82 -2.70 -3.83
N LEU A 15 -15.48 -2.45 -4.98
CA LEU A 15 -16.72 -3.11 -5.37
C LEU A 15 -16.51 -4.59 -5.75
N LEU A 16 -15.35 -4.95 -6.34
CA LEU A 16 -15.02 -6.35 -6.65
C LEU A 16 -14.65 -7.15 -5.39
N ILE A 17 -14.01 -6.53 -4.41
CA ILE A 17 -13.79 -7.16 -3.09
C ILE A 17 -15.14 -7.46 -2.42
N MET A 18 -16.15 -6.62 -2.60
CA MET A 18 -17.50 -6.83 -2.07
C MET A 18 -18.34 -7.84 -2.90
N ASN A 19 -17.92 -8.19 -4.10
CA ASN A 19 -18.67 -9.09 -5.00
C ASN A 19 -18.17 -10.55 -5.00
N THR A 20 -17.08 -10.84 -4.29
CA THR A 20 -16.62 -12.22 -4.06
C THR A 20 -17.30 -12.74 -2.79
N ASN A 21 -17.77 -13.99 -2.79
CA ASN A 21 -18.33 -14.68 -1.62
C ASN A 21 -17.31 -14.85 -0.46
N CYS A 22 -16.32 -13.97 -0.36
CA CYS A 22 -15.24 -14.02 0.60
C CYS A 22 -15.19 -12.70 1.39
N ASN A 23 -15.72 -12.74 2.61
CA ASN A 23 -15.80 -11.58 3.50
C ASN A 23 -14.44 -11.14 4.09
N TYR A 24 -13.36 -11.85 3.81
CA TYR A 24 -12.06 -11.63 4.44
C TYR A 24 -10.96 -11.36 3.43
N ALA A 25 -10.05 -10.46 3.80
CA ALA A 25 -8.81 -10.21 3.07
C ALA A 25 -7.62 -10.12 4.04
N VAL A 26 -6.41 -10.39 3.56
CA VAL A 26 -5.18 -10.01 4.26
C VAL A 26 -4.80 -8.61 3.83
N GLY A 27 -4.80 -7.66 4.75
CA GLY A 27 -4.15 -6.36 4.55
C GLY A 27 -2.66 -6.49 4.84
N VAL A 28 -1.82 -5.98 3.93
CA VAL A 28 -0.36 -6.05 4.01
C VAL A 28 0.23 -4.67 3.83
N ASP A 29 1.05 -4.23 4.77
CA ASP A 29 1.86 -3.01 4.65
C ASP A 29 3.32 -3.41 4.37
N ILE A 30 3.84 -2.97 3.21
CA ILE A 30 5.20 -3.25 2.74
C ILE A 30 6.12 -2.10 3.12
N GLY A 31 6.79 -2.23 4.26
CA GLY A 31 7.83 -1.31 4.69
C GLY A 31 9.23 -1.71 4.21
N GLY A 32 10.20 -0.78 4.27
CA GLY A 32 11.60 -1.06 3.87
C GLY A 32 12.37 -1.93 4.85
N SER A 33 11.96 -2.00 6.11
CA SER A 33 12.61 -2.76 7.19
C SER A 33 11.73 -3.87 7.77
N HIS A 34 10.46 -3.86 7.51
CA HIS A 34 9.48 -4.83 8.00
C HIS A 34 8.28 -4.92 7.05
N VAL A 35 7.56 -6.01 7.14
CA VAL A 35 6.23 -6.21 6.57
C VAL A 35 5.27 -6.50 7.70
N CYS A 36 4.11 -5.84 7.68
CA CYS A 36 3.00 -6.08 8.60
C CYS A 36 1.80 -6.63 7.88
N SER A 37 1.16 -7.65 8.42
CA SER A 37 -0.09 -8.20 7.87
C SER A 37 -1.12 -8.45 8.95
N ARG A 38 -2.39 -8.27 8.58
CA ARG A 38 -3.56 -8.59 9.39
C ARG A 38 -4.68 -9.08 8.49
N VAL A 39 -5.45 -10.05 8.95
CA VAL A 39 -6.74 -10.37 8.31
C VAL A 39 -7.77 -9.31 8.70
N VAL A 40 -8.59 -8.91 7.75
CA VAL A 40 -9.65 -7.92 7.91
C VAL A 40 -10.97 -8.52 7.45
N ASP A 41 -12.04 -8.32 8.23
CA ASP A 41 -13.41 -8.61 7.81
C ASP A 41 -13.91 -7.44 6.94
N LEU A 42 -14.13 -7.69 5.67
CA LEU A 42 -14.56 -6.67 4.70
C LEU A 42 -16.03 -6.26 4.90
N ALA A 43 -16.84 -7.13 5.54
CA ALA A 43 -18.24 -6.83 5.85
C ALA A 43 -18.37 -5.91 7.08
N ALA A 44 -17.38 -5.94 7.98
CA ALA A 44 -17.33 -5.15 9.21
C ALA A 44 -15.91 -4.62 9.47
N PRO A 45 -15.38 -3.70 8.61
CA PRO A 45 -14.07 -3.10 8.85
C PRO A 45 -14.06 -2.38 10.21
N GLY A 46 -13.04 -2.67 11.04
CA GLY A 46 -12.97 -2.15 12.41
C GLY A 46 -13.79 -2.94 13.45
N GLY A 47 -14.45 -4.04 13.04
CA GLY A 47 -15.13 -4.99 13.93
C GLY A 47 -14.16 -5.93 14.64
N THR A 48 -14.11 -7.20 14.24
CA THR A 48 -13.21 -8.19 14.84
C THR A 48 -11.75 -7.83 14.56
N GLU A 49 -10.95 -7.67 15.62
CA GLU A 49 -9.52 -7.45 15.51
C GLU A 49 -8.76 -8.79 15.48
N TYR A 50 -8.27 -9.14 14.28
CA TYR A 50 -7.35 -10.27 14.14
C TYR A 50 -5.92 -9.85 14.50
N PRO A 51 -5.06 -10.82 14.91
CA PRO A 51 -3.68 -10.51 15.26
C PRO A 51 -2.90 -9.84 14.12
N VAL A 52 -2.11 -8.82 14.46
CA VAL A 52 -1.10 -8.25 13.55
C VAL A 52 0.13 -9.14 13.57
N VAL A 53 0.65 -9.49 12.41
CA VAL A 53 1.89 -10.23 12.26
C VAL A 53 2.92 -9.32 11.62
N GLU A 54 4.03 -9.10 12.31
CA GLU A 54 5.17 -8.33 11.81
C GLU A 54 6.36 -9.24 11.52
N THR A 55 7.11 -8.91 10.46
CA THR A 55 8.32 -9.63 10.04
C THR A 55 9.37 -8.64 9.61
N PRO A 56 10.61 -8.71 10.12
CA PRO A 56 11.72 -7.95 9.57
C PRO A 56 11.98 -8.29 8.12
N VAL A 57 12.29 -7.29 7.32
CA VAL A 57 12.63 -7.40 5.88
C VAL A 57 13.92 -6.63 5.62
N ASP A 58 14.86 -7.26 4.95
CA ASP A 58 15.99 -6.57 4.33
C ASP A 58 15.61 -6.18 2.90
N CYS A 59 15.23 -4.92 2.69
CA CYS A 59 14.87 -4.42 1.36
C CYS A 59 16.03 -4.37 0.35
N GLY A 60 17.27 -4.56 0.80
CA GLY A 60 18.46 -4.71 -0.05
C GLY A 60 18.74 -6.16 -0.46
N ALA A 61 18.07 -7.13 0.13
CA ALA A 61 18.22 -8.54 -0.19
C ALA A 61 17.76 -8.88 -1.61
N GLY A 62 18.12 -10.06 -2.08
CA GLY A 62 17.64 -10.57 -3.37
C GLY A 62 16.13 -10.77 -3.40
N ALA A 63 15.50 -10.65 -4.59
CA ALA A 63 14.07 -10.76 -4.77
C ALA A 63 13.44 -11.98 -4.11
N SER A 64 14.08 -13.15 -4.23
CA SER A 64 13.56 -14.39 -3.62
C SER A 64 13.48 -14.31 -2.09
N ALA A 65 14.45 -13.69 -1.41
CA ALA A 65 14.45 -13.54 0.04
C ALA A 65 13.36 -12.56 0.51
N VAL A 66 13.22 -11.43 -0.18
CA VAL A 66 12.17 -10.44 0.08
C VAL A 66 10.79 -11.07 -0.06
N LEU A 67 10.53 -11.73 -1.19
CA LEU A 67 9.25 -12.41 -1.44
C LEU A 67 8.98 -13.53 -0.43
N ALA A 68 10.00 -14.27 0.00
CA ALA A 68 9.85 -15.31 1.03
C ALA A 68 9.44 -14.70 2.39
N ALA A 69 10.01 -13.54 2.77
CA ALA A 69 9.62 -12.83 3.98
C ALA A 69 8.15 -12.37 3.91
N TRP A 70 7.73 -11.78 2.79
CA TRP A 70 6.36 -11.32 2.59
C TRP A 70 5.36 -12.48 2.63
N THR A 71 5.60 -13.54 1.84
CA THR A 71 4.68 -14.67 1.78
C THR A 71 4.63 -15.45 3.10
N GLY A 72 5.77 -15.56 3.80
CA GLY A 72 5.82 -16.13 5.13
C GLY A 72 5.01 -15.31 6.15
N ASN A 73 5.05 -13.97 6.06
CA ASN A 73 4.25 -13.09 6.89
C ASN A 73 2.75 -13.25 6.62
N ILE A 74 2.34 -13.23 5.33
CA ILE A 74 0.93 -13.44 4.92
C ILE A 74 0.40 -14.79 5.42
N ARG A 75 1.15 -15.89 5.22
CA ARG A 75 0.74 -17.21 5.72
C ARG A 75 0.55 -17.25 7.23
N ARG A 76 1.41 -16.57 7.99
CA ARG A 76 1.27 -16.46 9.45
C ARG A 76 0.05 -15.64 9.85
N ALA A 77 -0.26 -14.55 9.15
CA ALA A 77 -1.46 -13.76 9.41
C ALA A 77 -2.74 -14.58 9.17
N ILE A 78 -2.81 -15.35 8.08
CA ILE A 78 -3.92 -16.27 7.80
C ILE A 78 -4.04 -17.32 8.92
N SER A 79 -2.93 -17.96 9.28
CA SER A 79 -2.92 -18.96 10.36
C SER A 79 -3.35 -18.38 11.71
N ALA A 80 -2.85 -17.20 12.07
CA ALA A 80 -3.16 -16.55 13.34
C ALA A 80 -4.61 -16.07 13.43
N SER A 81 -5.30 -15.87 12.31
CA SER A 81 -6.71 -15.50 12.28
C SER A 81 -7.65 -16.65 12.68
N GLY A 82 -7.20 -17.89 12.59
CA GLY A 82 -8.03 -19.08 12.76
C GLY A 82 -9.01 -19.34 11.62
N LEU A 83 -9.00 -18.52 10.55
CA LEU A 83 -9.81 -18.72 9.35
C LEU A 83 -9.16 -19.77 8.45
N GLY A 84 -9.97 -20.70 7.93
CA GLY A 84 -9.46 -21.79 7.09
C GLY A 84 -8.89 -21.34 5.75
N GLN A 85 -9.48 -20.29 5.16
CA GLN A 85 -9.07 -19.73 3.86
C GLN A 85 -9.32 -18.23 3.81
N VAL A 86 -8.37 -17.49 3.23
CA VAL A 86 -8.50 -16.08 2.88
C VAL A 86 -8.01 -15.92 1.45
N ARG A 87 -8.90 -15.55 0.53
CA ARG A 87 -8.63 -15.55 -0.91
C ARG A 87 -7.96 -14.29 -1.41
N ASN A 88 -8.20 -13.17 -0.72
CA ASN A 88 -7.79 -11.85 -1.19
C ASN A 88 -6.64 -11.30 -0.35
N VAL A 89 -5.66 -10.69 -1.01
CA VAL A 89 -4.56 -9.96 -0.37
C VAL A 89 -4.53 -8.55 -0.93
N GLY A 90 -4.68 -7.55 -0.06
CA GLY A 90 -4.51 -6.14 -0.39
C GLY A 90 -3.16 -5.65 0.12
N LEU A 91 -2.32 -5.11 -0.77
CA LEU A 91 -0.98 -4.65 -0.42
C LEU A 91 -0.87 -3.13 -0.54
N ALA A 92 -0.53 -2.48 0.57
CA ALA A 92 0.00 -1.13 0.58
C ALA A 92 1.47 -1.22 0.13
N PHE A 93 1.78 -0.73 -1.08
CA PHE A 93 3.06 -0.95 -1.73
C PHE A 93 3.74 0.38 -2.06
N PRO A 94 5.02 0.59 -1.71
CA PRO A 94 5.72 1.82 -2.03
C PRO A 94 5.96 1.94 -3.55
N GLY A 95 5.90 3.18 -4.05
CA GLY A 95 6.22 3.45 -5.46
C GLY A 95 7.72 3.66 -5.72
N PRO A 96 8.08 3.71 -7.03
CA PRO A 96 7.21 3.55 -8.20
C PRO A 96 6.81 2.09 -8.46
N PHE A 97 5.52 1.88 -8.78
CA PHE A 97 4.93 0.56 -8.98
C PHE A 97 3.76 0.63 -9.95
N ASP A 98 3.61 -0.33 -10.82
CA ASP A 98 2.41 -0.49 -11.65
C ASP A 98 1.34 -1.20 -10.80
N TYR A 99 0.48 -0.42 -10.17
CA TYR A 99 -0.53 -0.92 -9.23
C TYR A 99 -1.64 -1.74 -9.91
N GLU A 100 -1.84 -1.58 -11.22
CA GLU A 100 -2.82 -2.36 -11.97
C GLU A 100 -2.28 -3.74 -12.34
N ARG A 101 -1.02 -3.78 -12.80
CA ARG A 101 -0.39 -5.02 -13.28
C ARG A 101 0.39 -5.77 -12.20
N GLY A 102 0.66 -5.12 -11.06
CA GLY A 102 1.45 -5.71 -10.00
C GLY A 102 2.95 -5.79 -10.31
N ILE A 103 3.48 -4.87 -11.13
CA ILE A 103 4.88 -4.88 -11.57
C ILE A 103 5.68 -3.82 -10.81
N SER A 104 6.80 -4.23 -10.21
CA SER A 104 7.71 -3.30 -9.53
C SER A 104 8.51 -2.47 -10.53
N LEU A 105 8.43 -1.14 -10.40
CA LEU A 105 9.20 -0.17 -11.16
C LEU A 105 10.26 0.53 -10.29
N ILE A 106 10.49 0.01 -9.08
CA ILE A 106 11.44 0.57 -8.11
C ILE A 106 12.86 0.36 -8.60
N GLN A 107 13.60 1.45 -8.82
CA GLN A 107 14.99 1.43 -9.26
C GLN A 107 15.75 2.66 -8.72
N GLY A 108 16.97 2.47 -8.24
CA GLY A 108 17.87 3.55 -7.83
C GLY A 108 17.55 4.22 -6.49
N VAL A 109 16.57 3.70 -5.73
CA VAL A 109 16.14 4.27 -4.44
C VAL A 109 16.69 3.50 -3.23
N ARG A 110 17.56 2.52 -3.45
CA ARG A 110 18.20 1.68 -2.41
C ARG A 110 17.19 0.90 -1.55
N LYS A 111 16.00 0.67 -2.06
CA LYS A 111 14.91 -0.05 -1.41
C LYS A 111 14.22 -0.89 -2.48
N PHE A 112 14.29 -2.21 -2.37
CA PHE A 112 13.66 -3.14 -3.31
C PHE A 112 14.14 -3.05 -4.78
N ASP A 113 15.32 -2.50 -5.04
CA ASP A 113 15.88 -2.37 -6.39
C ASP A 113 15.97 -3.72 -7.13
N ARG A 114 16.10 -4.83 -6.38
CA ARG A 114 16.17 -6.18 -6.92
C ARG A 114 14.83 -6.73 -7.42
N LEU A 115 13.74 -5.99 -7.19
CA LEU A 115 12.39 -6.32 -7.69
C LEU A 115 12.08 -5.62 -9.01
N TYR A 116 12.97 -4.77 -9.53
CA TYR A 116 12.71 -4.00 -10.75
C TYR A 116 12.30 -4.92 -11.92
N GLY A 117 11.14 -4.60 -12.55
CA GLY A 117 10.58 -5.37 -13.66
C GLY A 117 9.92 -6.69 -13.28
N LEU A 118 9.93 -7.07 -11.99
CA LEU A 118 9.31 -8.32 -11.54
C LEU A 118 7.78 -8.18 -11.49
N ASP A 119 7.09 -9.19 -12.01
CA ASP A 119 5.68 -9.41 -11.72
C ASP A 119 5.56 -9.96 -10.29
N VAL A 120 5.19 -9.03 -9.38
CA VAL A 120 5.04 -9.32 -7.95
C VAL A 120 3.80 -10.19 -7.73
N THR A 121 2.74 -9.99 -8.53
CA THR A 121 1.49 -10.77 -8.42
C THR A 121 1.75 -12.24 -8.69
N GLU A 122 2.32 -12.56 -9.86
CA GLU A 122 2.66 -13.93 -10.22
C GLU A 122 3.59 -14.56 -9.18
N SER A 123 4.60 -13.80 -8.76
CA SER A 123 5.59 -14.26 -7.77
C SER A 123 4.99 -14.54 -6.39
N LEU A 124 4.02 -13.74 -5.93
CA LEU A 124 3.33 -13.96 -4.66
C LEU A 124 2.36 -15.14 -4.75
N LEU A 125 1.51 -15.20 -5.79
CA LEU A 125 0.52 -16.26 -5.96
C LEU A 125 1.19 -17.64 -6.05
N ALA A 126 2.27 -17.76 -6.84
CA ALA A 126 3.03 -19.01 -6.92
C ALA A 126 3.59 -19.47 -5.56
N ARG A 127 4.05 -18.51 -4.73
CA ARG A 127 4.58 -18.82 -3.38
C ARG A 127 3.48 -19.02 -2.33
N LEU A 128 2.27 -18.52 -2.56
CA LEU A 128 1.12 -18.69 -1.67
C LEU A 128 0.23 -19.87 -2.09
N GLU A 129 0.65 -20.65 -3.10
CA GLU A 129 -0.01 -21.89 -3.46
C GLU A 129 -0.27 -22.76 -2.22
N GLY A 130 -1.49 -23.28 -2.08
CA GLY A 130 -1.93 -24.05 -0.91
C GLY A 130 -2.32 -23.21 0.33
N ALA A 131 -2.15 -21.88 0.31
CA ALA A 131 -2.66 -20.98 1.36
C ALA A 131 -4.10 -20.50 1.10
N GLY A 132 -4.66 -20.83 -0.06
CA GLY A 132 -6.02 -20.42 -0.45
C GLY A 132 -6.10 -18.99 -1.02
N VAL A 133 -4.97 -18.31 -1.23
CA VAL A 133 -4.91 -16.97 -1.84
C VAL A 133 -5.08 -17.11 -3.35
N GLU A 134 -6.01 -16.33 -3.90
CA GLU A 134 -6.37 -16.36 -5.32
C GLU A 134 -6.11 -15.00 -6.01
N GLU A 135 -6.09 -13.91 -5.24
CA GLU A 135 -5.99 -12.56 -5.79
C GLU A 135 -5.10 -11.65 -4.93
N CYS A 136 -4.28 -10.83 -5.60
CA CYS A 136 -3.51 -9.74 -5.01
C CYS A 136 -3.92 -8.40 -5.62
N ARG A 137 -4.14 -7.38 -4.78
CA ARG A 137 -4.43 -6.01 -5.18
C ARG A 137 -3.44 -5.06 -4.53
N TYR A 138 -3.13 -3.98 -5.22
CA TYR A 138 -2.11 -3.05 -4.79
C TYR A 138 -2.64 -1.62 -4.75
N VAL A 139 -2.16 -0.87 -3.78
CA VAL A 139 -2.40 0.57 -3.66
C VAL A 139 -1.13 1.21 -3.09
N ASN A 140 -0.89 2.48 -3.42
CA ASN A 140 0.21 3.22 -2.81
C ASN A 140 0.05 3.28 -1.27
N ASP A 141 1.15 3.21 -0.53
CA ASP A 141 1.17 3.16 0.94
C ASP A 141 0.47 4.37 1.59
N ALA A 142 0.76 5.60 1.15
CA ALA A 142 0.09 6.80 1.67
C ALA A 142 -1.39 6.86 1.25
N ALA A 143 -1.74 6.37 0.07
CA ALA A 143 -3.12 6.26 -0.38
C ALA A 143 -3.90 5.20 0.41
N ALA A 144 -3.27 4.06 0.74
CA ALA A 144 -3.84 3.05 1.64
C ALA A 144 -4.13 3.62 3.02
N PHE A 145 -3.19 4.39 3.58
CA PHE A 145 -3.36 5.09 4.84
C PHE A 145 -4.57 6.05 4.80
N ALA A 146 -4.67 6.89 3.75
CA ALA A 146 -5.78 7.81 3.59
C ALA A 146 -7.14 7.10 3.52
N LEU A 147 -7.22 5.97 2.80
CA LEU A 147 -8.43 5.15 2.75
C LEU A 147 -8.76 4.54 4.12
N GLY A 148 -7.78 3.99 4.81
CA GLY A 148 -7.96 3.41 6.13
C GLY A 148 -8.53 4.43 7.13
N GLU A 149 -8.01 5.66 7.15
CA GLU A 149 -8.52 6.74 7.97
C GLU A 149 -9.98 7.11 7.64
N CYS A 150 -10.35 7.05 6.36
CA CYS A 150 -11.73 7.33 5.94
C CYS A 150 -12.71 6.21 6.35
N PHE A 151 -12.29 4.95 6.29
CA PHE A 151 -13.19 3.82 6.55
C PHE A 151 -13.34 3.49 8.04
N CYS A 152 -12.27 3.52 8.81
CA CYS A 152 -12.26 3.10 10.22
C CYS A 152 -11.36 3.96 11.12
N GLY A 153 -10.79 5.06 10.62
CA GLY A 153 -9.92 5.93 11.39
C GLY A 153 -10.55 7.27 11.76
N ALA A 154 -9.69 8.25 12.04
CA ALA A 154 -10.07 9.59 12.49
C ALA A 154 -10.86 10.41 11.46
N ALA A 155 -10.78 10.05 10.18
CA ALA A 155 -11.49 10.72 9.09
C ALA A 155 -12.82 10.03 8.72
N SER A 156 -13.28 9.09 9.53
CA SER A 156 -14.57 8.40 9.28
C SER A 156 -15.73 9.40 9.25
N GLY A 157 -16.54 9.30 8.18
CA GLY A 157 -17.67 10.24 7.94
C GLY A 157 -17.29 11.56 7.29
N ALA A 158 -16.00 11.86 7.07
CA ALA A 158 -15.58 13.05 6.34
C ALA A 158 -15.85 12.91 4.84
N GLY A 159 -16.46 13.93 4.23
CA GLY A 159 -16.80 13.92 2.80
C GLY A 159 -15.55 14.04 1.90
N ARG A 160 -14.49 14.72 2.38
CA ARG A 160 -13.20 14.93 1.69
C ARG A 160 -12.07 14.88 2.68
N VAL A 161 -11.02 14.16 2.34
CA VAL A 161 -9.86 13.94 3.21
C VAL A 161 -8.58 14.11 2.41
N MET A 162 -7.61 14.78 2.99
CA MET A 162 -6.21 14.74 2.61
C MET A 162 -5.43 14.15 3.77
N ALA A 163 -4.74 13.05 3.53
CA ALA A 163 -3.83 12.45 4.48
C ALA A 163 -2.38 12.68 4.03
N LEU A 164 -1.50 12.95 4.99
CA LEU A 164 -0.08 13.15 4.77
C LEU A 164 0.70 12.17 5.64
N THR A 165 1.72 11.54 5.05
CA THR A 165 2.64 10.66 5.79
C THR A 165 4.04 11.25 5.79
N LEU A 166 4.59 11.50 6.99
CA LEU A 166 5.91 12.05 7.21
C LEU A 166 6.85 10.94 7.70
N GLY A 167 7.41 10.19 6.77
CA GLY A 167 8.30 9.06 7.03
C GLY A 167 9.64 9.20 6.33
N THR A 168 10.18 8.11 5.81
CA THR A 168 11.39 8.12 4.96
C THR A 168 11.24 9.10 3.80
N GLY A 169 10.04 9.17 3.20
CA GLY A 169 9.60 10.16 2.24
C GLY A 169 8.36 10.90 2.75
N PHE A 170 7.89 11.87 1.96
CA PHE A 170 6.68 12.63 2.18
C PHE A 170 5.56 12.09 1.28
N GLY A 171 4.64 11.34 1.84
CA GLY A 171 3.52 10.75 1.10
C GLY A 171 2.22 11.53 1.29
N SER A 172 1.28 11.32 0.36
CA SER A 172 -0.06 11.90 0.42
C SER A 172 -1.10 10.98 -0.20
N GLY A 173 -2.34 11.10 0.29
CA GLY A 173 -3.51 10.48 -0.31
C GLY A 173 -4.69 11.44 -0.21
N PHE A 174 -5.47 11.53 -1.27
CA PHE A 174 -6.67 12.35 -1.34
C PHE A 174 -7.89 11.45 -1.53
N VAL A 175 -8.90 11.65 -0.71
CA VAL A 175 -10.13 10.84 -0.75
C VAL A 175 -11.34 11.76 -0.78
N ALA A 176 -12.31 11.46 -1.63
CA ALA A 176 -13.62 12.10 -1.60
C ALA A 176 -14.72 11.04 -1.74
N ALA A 177 -15.75 11.14 -0.89
CA ALA A 177 -16.86 10.18 -0.85
C ALA A 177 -16.38 8.71 -0.80
N GLY A 178 -15.34 8.42 -0.01
CA GLY A 178 -14.75 7.08 0.13
C GLY A 178 -13.91 6.61 -1.06
N ARG A 179 -13.56 7.50 -2.00
CA ARG A 179 -12.83 7.16 -3.23
C ARG A 179 -11.51 7.92 -3.32
N LEU A 180 -10.43 7.23 -3.71
CA LEU A 180 -9.17 7.89 -4.02
C LEU A 180 -9.34 8.86 -5.19
N LEU A 181 -8.73 10.04 -5.05
CA LEU A 181 -8.60 11.02 -6.11
C LEU A 181 -7.14 11.02 -6.60
N THR A 182 -6.93 10.59 -7.84
CA THR A 182 -5.60 10.52 -8.47
C THR A 182 -5.47 11.43 -9.67
N ASP A 183 -6.58 11.72 -10.34
CA ASP A 183 -6.62 12.48 -11.60
C ASP A 183 -7.66 13.62 -11.58
N ALA A 184 -8.18 13.99 -10.39
CA ALA A 184 -9.12 15.09 -10.26
C ALA A 184 -8.39 16.44 -10.39
N PRO A 185 -9.01 17.49 -10.99
CA PRO A 185 -8.38 18.79 -11.21
C PRO A 185 -7.89 19.47 -9.92
N GLU A 186 -8.48 19.15 -8.79
CA GLU A 186 -8.17 19.71 -7.47
C GLU A 186 -7.05 19.00 -6.71
N VAL A 187 -6.47 17.93 -7.27
CA VAL A 187 -5.36 17.21 -6.64
C VAL A 187 -4.15 17.16 -7.60
N PRO A 188 -2.93 17.04 -7.07
CA PRO A 188 -1.76 16.80 -7.90
C PRO A 188 -1.88 15.47 -8.67
N VAL A 189 -1.16 15.36 -9.77
CA VAL A 189 -1.11 14.11 -10.57
C VAL A 189 -0.83 12.92 -9.66
N HIS A 190 -1.61 11.87 -9.81
CA HIS A 190 -1.62 10.67 -8.97
C HIS A 190 -1.90 10.91 -7.48
N GLY A 191 -2.33 12.14 -7.09
CA GLY A 191 -2.48 12.50 -5.68
C GLY A 191 -1.16 12.66 -4.93
N TRP A 192 -0.04 12.91 -5.59
CA TRP A 192 1.28 12.97 -4.98
C TRP A 192 1.78 14.39 -4.79
N VAL A 193 2.04 14.78 -3.54
CA VAL A 193 2.55 16.11 -3.19
C VAL A 193 4.08 16.16 -3.04
N TYR A 194 4.76 15.03 -2.89
CA TYR A 194 6.18 14.96 -2.57
C TYR A 194 7.08 15.72 -3.55
N HIS A 195 6.73 15.75 -4.83
CA HIS A 195 7.50 16.38 -5.92
C HIS A 195 7.13 17.83 -6.19
N LEU A 196 6.12 18.38 -5.50
CA LEU A 196 5.71 19.75 -5.70
C LEU A 196 6.84 20.72 -5.29
N PRO A 197 7.03 21.83 -6.05
CA PRO A 197 8.03 22.84 -5.69
C PRO A 197 7.77 23.43 -4.30
N PHE A 198 8.81 23.48 -3.48
CA PHE A 198 8.76 24.05 -2.14
C PHE A 198 10.12 24.62 -1.74
N GLU A 199 10.19 25.92 -1.36
CA GLU A 199 11.39 26.61 -0.83
C GLU A 199 12.69 26.38 -1.63
N GLY A 200 12.63 26.37 -2.97
CA GLY A 200 13.79 26.18 -3.84
C GLY A 200 14.18 24.71 -4.08
N GLY A 201 13.42 23.76 -3.54
CA GLY A 201 13.51 22.31 -3.75
C GLY A 201 12.15 21.71 -4.04
N ILE A 202 11.92 20.52 -3.51
CA ILE A 202 10.62 19.84 -3.54
C ILE A 202 10.11 19.59 -2.12
N ALA A 203 8.81 19.34 -1.98
CA ALA A 203 8.17 19.12 -0.69
C ALA A 203 8.81 17.97 0.12
N ASP A 204 9.25 16.88 -0.53
CA ASP A 204 9.94 15.77 0.13
C ASP A 204 11.25 16.20 0.82
N ASP A 205 11.94 17.21 0.29
CA ASP A 205 13.18 17.74 0.89
C ASP A 205 12.94 18.48 2.20
N ALA A 206 11.71 18.99 2.43
CA ALA A 206 11.33 19.79 3.59
C ALA A 206 10.52 19.01 4.63
N PHE A 207 9.84 17.92 4.23
CA PHE A 207 8.87 17.22 5.11
C PHE A 207 9.22 15.74 5.37
N SER A 208 10.34 15.23 4.84
CA SER A 208 10.78 13.86 5.13
C SER A 208 11.62 13.77 6.41
N THR A 209 11.73 12.58 7.00
CA THR A 209 12.59 12.29 8.16
C THR A 209 14.04 12.75 7.92
N ARG A 210 14.54 12.67 6.67
CA ARG A 210 15.87 13.15 6.29
C ARG A 210 16.05 14.64 6.57
N TRP A 211 15.03 15.44 6.32
CA TRP A 211 15.05 16.87 6.60
C TRP A 211 15.12 17.14 8.11
N PHE A 212 14.27 16.50 8.89
CA PHE A 212 14.27 16.64 10.35
C PHE A 212 15.61 16.24 10.96
N CYS A 213 16.19 15.10 10.53
CA CYS A 213 17.50 14.68 10.98
C CYS A 213 18.62 15.66 10.58
N ARG A 214 18.59 16.25 9.38
CA ARG A 214 19.56 17.28 8.98
C ARG A 214 19.43 18.54 9.82
N ARG A 215 18.20 19.02 10.04
CA ARG A 215 17.96 20.23 10.88
C ARG A 215 18.41 20.02 12.30
N TYR A 216 18.07 18.89 12.91
CA TYR A 216 18.49 18.58 14.29
C TYR A 216 20.01 18.53 14.45
N ARG A 217 20.75 18.00 13.47
CA ARG A 217 22.22 17.94 13.51
C ARG A 217 22.89 19.29 13.28
N ALA A 218 22.17 20.27 12.77
CA ALA A 218 22.66 21.62 12.50
C ALA A 218 22.38 22.61 13.66
N LEU A 219 21.66 22.17 14.71
CA LEU A 219 21.45 22.88 15.97
C LEU A 219 22.56 22.57 16.97
#